data_08b01a974295749b6638f56576ebc2fb
#
_entry.id   08b01a974295749b6638f56576ebc2fb
#
_cell.length_a   1.000
_cell.length_b   1.000
_cell.length_c   1.000
_cell.angle_alpha   90.00
_cell.angle_beta   90.00
_cell.angle_gamma   90.00
#
_symmetry.space_group_name_H-M   'P 1'
#
loop_
_entity.id
_entity.type
_entity.pdbx_description
1 polymer ?
#
loop_
_entity_poly.entity_id
_entity_poly.type
_entity_poly.pdbx_seq_one_letter_code
_entity_poly.pdbx_strand_id
1 'polypeptide(L)'
;MNFPLSIAKRLYSEQGDKRKVSRPAIHIATAGVAIGLAVMIVSVCVVLGFKHTIRDKVIGFGSHIQVADFMTLQQMNQYPVVMDDSMMTVLKKAPGVKHIQRFAMKEGILKTDNDFLGVGFKGVGPEFDSTFIHQNMVEGSIPKFDDKASHNQILVSQLMADKLGLKTGQRIFAYFIDNNGVRTRRFTISGIYQTNLKKFDEIMVYTDLYTAVKLNGWEEDQASGAEITVKDFNQLQTTEDYYVKNVNRTVDRYGETYSSGTIKDLNPQIFQWLDLMDLNVWVILGLMLAVAGVTMISGLLIIILERTSMIGVMKALGARNKTIRHTFLWFAVFIISKGLVFGNLIALSILAIQKHTGLIKLDAQTYYVSTVPVEFNWLFIVALNIATLLICVFMLVAPSYLISHIHPAKSMRYE
;
A
#
# COMPACT_ATOMS: atom_id res chain seq x y z
N MET A 1 46.85 10.81 4.99
CA MET A 1 45.79 11.33 5.93
C MET A 1 45.13 12.53 5.27
N ASN A 2 43.80 12.50 5.10
CA ASN A 2 43.05 13.67 4.59
C ASN A 2 43.00 14.74 5.68
N PHE A 3 43.85 15.77 5.59
CA PHE A 3 43.96 16.88 6.54
C PHE A 3 42.58 17.51 6.89
N PRO A 4 41.68 17.80 5.92
CA PRO A 4 40.33 18.32 6.24
C PRO A 4 39.52 17.43 7.15
N LEU A 5 39.58 16.11 6.93
CA LEU A 5 38.84 15.11 7.71
C LEU A 5 39.37 15.04 9.16
N SER A 6 40.70 15.10 9.34
CA SER A 6 41.30 15.07 10.68
C SER A 6 40.92 16.28 11.51
N ILE A 7 40.92 17.49 10.91
CA ILE A 7 40.47 18.71 11.60
C ILE A 7 38.96 18.64 11.90
N ALA A 8 38.13 18.19 10.95
CA ALA A 8 36.71 18.05 11.15
C ALA A 8 36.39 17.11 12.32
N LYS A 9 37.10 15.98 12.43
CA LYS A 9 36.95 15.02 13.53
C LYS A 9 37.35 15.64 14.86
N ARG A 10 38.44 16.41 14.94
CA ARG A 10 38.87 17.12 16.15
C ARG A 10 37.84 18.18 16.54
N LEU A 11 37.39 19.00 15.61
CA LEU A 11 36.32 20.01 15.85
C LEU A 11 35.03 19.38 16.41
N TYR A 12 34.67 18.20 15.90
CA TYR A 12 33.49 17.48 16.38
C TYR A 12 33.72 16.87 17.77
N SER A 13 34.92 16.35 18.06
CA SER A 13 35.25 15.71 19.34
C SER A 13 35.70 16.67 20.44
N GLU A 14 36.13 17.91 20.12
CA GLU A 14 36.49 18.93 21.08
C GLU A 14 35.27 19.39 21.89
N GLN A 15 35.04 18.71 22.98
CA GLN A 15 33.98 18.99 23.95
C GLN A 15 34.36 20.08 24.98
N GLY A 16 35.39 20.85 24.70
CA GLY A 16 35.86 21.94 25.59
C GLY A 16 34.88 23.13 25.64
N ASP A 17 34.58 23.54 26.81
CA ASP A 17 33.80 24.71 27.24
C ASP A 17 32.27 24.68 27.05
N LYS A 18 31.55 24.50 28.15
CA LYS A 18 30.08 24.40 28.22
C LYS A 18 29.31 25.67 27.82
N ARG A 19 29.97 26.78 27.52
CA ARG A 19 29.38 28.12 27.26
C ARG A 19 29.33 28.52 25.79
N LYS A 20 29.70 27.69 24.84
CA LYS A 20 29.71 28.04 23.39
C LYS A 20 28.35 27.85 22.73
N VAL A 21 27.92 28.84 21.95
CA VAL A 21 26.63 28.88 21.21
C VAL A 21 26.51 27.77 20.16
N SER A 22 27.65 27.23 19.69
CA SER A 22 27.66 26.17 18.67
C SER A 22 27.02 24.86 19.09
N ARG A 23 26.96 24.53 20.39
CA ARG A 23 26.31 23.29 20.85
C ARG A 23 24.80 23.25 20.62
N PRO A 24 24.02 24.28 21.03
CA PRO A 24 22.61 24.34 20.70
C PRO A 24 22.36 24.27 19.20
N ALA A 25 23.16 24.97 18.38
CA ALA A 25 23.05 24.94 16.92
C ALA A 25 23.28 23.53 16.33
N ILE A 26 24.28 22.80 16.82
CA ILE A 26 24.54 21.42 16.43
C ILE A 26 23.38 20.50 16.84
N HIS A 27 22.86 20.64 18.06
CA HIS A 27 21.71 19.86 18.52
C HIS A 27 20.45 20.13 17.69
N ILE A 28 20.16 21.41 17.41
CA ILE A 28 19.01 21.80 16.57
C ILE A 28 19.17 21.22 15.15
N ALA A 29 20.34 21.37 14.54
CA ALA A 29 20.61 20.82 13.23
C ALA A 29 20.47 19.28 13.19
N THR A 30 21.05 18.58 14.19
CA THR A 30 20.94 17.14 14.32
C THR A 30 19.46 16.71 14.51
N ALA A 31 18.73 17.40 15.37
CA ALA A 31 17.31 17.14 15.63
C ALA A 31 16.46 17.37 14.37
N GLY A 32 16.71 18.45 13.61
CA GLY A 32 16.01 18.73 12.37
C GLY A 32 16.18 17.62 11.32
N VAL A 33 17.40 17.14 11.14
CA VAL A 33 17.67 15.99 10.26
C VAL A 33 17.01 14.72 10.79
N ALA A 34 17.11 14.46 12.10
CA ALA A 34 16.54 13.26 12.71
C ALA A 34 15.02 13.21 12.59
N ILE A 35 14.33 14.32 12.89
CA ILE A 35 12.87 14.42 12.78
C ILE A 35 12.47 14.31 11.30
N GLY A 36 13.14 15.06 10.41
CA GLY A 36 12.85 15.00 8.97
C GLY A 36 12.95 13.58 8.41
N LEU A 37 14.04 12.88 8.70
CA LEU A 37 14.22 11.49 8.27
C LEU A 37 13.18 10.56 8.91
N ALA A 38 12.90 10.72 10.22
CA ALA A 38 11.92 9.89 10.90
C ALA A 38 10.53 10.02 10.26
N VAL A 39 10.08 11.25 9.98
CA VAL A 39 8.79 11.49 9.30
C VAL A 39 8.78 10.87 7.90
N MET A 40 9.87 11.01 7.12
CA MET A 40 9.97 10.41 5.78
C MET A 40 9.85 8.89 5.83
N ILE A 41 10.58 8.22 6.73
CA ILE A 41 10.54 6.76 6.88
C ILE A 41 9.14 6.30 7.31
N VAL A 42 8.54 6.95 8.32
CA VAL A 42 7.20 6.62 8.80
C VAL A 42 6.17 6.78 7.68
N SER A 43 6.20 7.89 6.94
CA SER A 43 5.27 8.14 5.83
C SER A 43 5.35 7.08 4.75
N VAL A 44 6.56 6.72 4.32
CA VAL A 44 6.76 5.69 3.27
C VAL A 44 6.29 4.32 3.77
N CYS A 45 6.69 3.89 4.96
CA CYS A 45 6.32 2.58 5.51
C CYS A 45 4.81 2.44 5.76
N VAL A 46 4.14 3.50 6.19
CA VAL A 46 2.69 3.51 6.38
C VAL A 46 1.96 3.46 5.03
N VAL A 47 2.36 4.28 4.05
CA VAL A 47 1.68 4.29 2.74
C VAL A 47 1.89 2.97 1.99
N LEU A 48 3.09 2.38 2.03
CA LEU A 48 3.31 1.06 1.46
C LEU A 48 2.45 -0.01 2.13
N GLY A 49 2.34 0.04 3.47
CA GLY A 49 1.48 -0.86 4.23
C GLY A 49 -0.01 -0.72 3.83
N PHE A 50 -0.51 0.50 3.69
CA PHE A 50 -1.87 0.76 3.20
C PHE A 50 -2.09 0.21 1.79
N LYS A 51 -1.19 0.54 0.86
CA LYS A 51 -1.31 0.11 -0.55
C LYS A 51 -1.36 -1.41 -0.68
N HIS A 52 -0.45 -2.11 0.00
CA HIS A 52 -0.41 -3.56 -0.07
C HIS A 52 -1.63 -4.18 0.62
N THR A 53 -1.98 -3.75 1.83
CA THR A 53 -3.13 -4.31 2.57
C THR A 53 -4.44 -4.12 1.82
N ILE A 54 -4.71 -2.94 1.28
CA ILE A 54 -5.97 -2.68 0.57
C ILE A 54 -6.00 -3.40 -0.78
N ARG A 55 -4.91 -3.35 -1.53
CA ARG A 55 -4.77 -4.09 -2.78
C ARG A 55 -5.01 -5.58 -2.59
N ASP A 56 -4.37 -6.19 -1.59
CA ASP A 56 -4.50 -7.63 -1.33
C ASP A 56 -5.92 -8.02 -0.92
N LYS A 57 -6.62 -7.16 -0.17
CA LYS A 57 -8.04 -7.36 0.14
C LYS A 57 -8.93 -7.28 -1.10
N VAL A 58 -8.72 -6.29 -1.97
CA VAL A 58 -9.51 -6.15 -3.22
C VAL A 58 -9.27 -7.34 -4.14
N ILE A 59 -8.02 -7.79 -4.25
CA ILE A 59 -7.65 -8.99 -5.00
C ILE A 59 -8.31 -10.25 -4.40
N GLY A 60 -8.40 -10.33 -3.07
CA GLY A 60 -9.05 -11.44 -2.38
C GLY A 60 -10.52 -11.62 -2.73
N PHE A 61 -11.23 -10.55 -3.10
CA PHE A 61 -12.62 -10.63 -3.57
C PHE A 61 -12.77 -10.92 -5.07
N GLY A 62 -11.90 -10.38 -5.92
CA GLY A 62 -12.09 -10.39 -7.37
C GLY A 62 -10.87 -10.85 -8.18
N SER A 63 -9.84 -11.42 -7.52
CA SER A 63 -8.57 -11.79 -8.16
C SER A 63 -7.85 -10.61 -8.85
N HIS A 64 -6.85 -10.89 -9.67
CA HIS A 64 -6.05 -9.87 -10.35
C HIS A 64 -6.63 -9.46 -11.71
N ILE A 65 -7.18 -10.42 -12.44
CA ILE A 65 -7.81 -10.24 -13.76
C ILE A 65 -9.10 -11.04 -13.77
N GLN A 66 -10.14 -10.51 -14.37
CA GLN A 66 -11.38 -11.21 -14.69
C GLN A 66 -11.52 -11.34 -16.19
N VAL A 67 -11.89 -12.52 -16.65
CA VAL A 67 -12.33 -12.78 -18.03
C VAL A 67 -13.81 -13.13 -17.98
N ALA A 68 -14.63 -12.32 -18.62
CA ALA A 68 -16.08 -12.44 -18.61
C ALA A 68 -16.64 -11.97 -19.95
N ASP A 69 -17.96 -11.91 -20.09
CA ASP A 69 -18.57 -11.27 -21.23
C ASP A 69 -18.25 -9.74 -21.26
N PHE A 70 -18.12 -9.20 -22.47
CA PHE A 70 -17.80 -7.78 -22.68
C PHE A 70 -18.83 -6.85 -22.01
N MET A 71 -20.13 -7.18 -22.12
CA MET A 71 -21.18 -6.37 -21.52
C MET A 71 -21.20 -6.51 -19.99
N THR A 72 -20.86 -7.69 -19.47
CA THR A 72 -20.75 -7.94 -18.01
C THR A 72 -19.67 -7.05 -17.38
N LEU A 73 -18.52 -6.86 -18.02
CA LEU A 73 -17.45 -6.01 -17.50
C LEU A 73 -17.79 -4.51 -17.57
N GLN A 74 -18.69 -4.09 -18.46
CA GLN A 74 -19.08 -2.71 -18.62
C GLN A 74 -20.38 -2.32 -17.91
N GLN A 75 -21.26 -3.27 -17.69
CA GLN A 75 -22.60 -3.05 -17.13
C GLN A 75 -22.82 -3.91 -15.88
N MET A 76 -23.83 -3.58 -15.06
CA MET A 76 -24.20 -4.38 -13.91
C MET A 76 -24.88 -5.72 -14.25
N ASN A 77 -25.37 -5.87 -15.48
CA ASN A 77 -26.05 -7.09 -15.91
C ASN A 77 -25.04 -8.22 -16.13
N GLN A 78 -25.40 -9.43 -15.69
CA GLN A 78 -24.55 -10.61 -15.84
C GLN A 78 -24.96 -11.38 -17.10
N TYR A 79 -24.04 -11.46 -18.05
CA TYR A 79 -24.16 -12.28 -19.26
C TYR A 79 -23.27 -13.52 -19.10
N PRO A 80 -23.77 -14.72 -19.44
CA PRO A 80 -22.98 -15.94 -19.32
C PRO A 80 -21.91 -16.02 -20.40
N VAL A 81 -20.79 -16.64 -20.10
CA VAL A 81 -19.79 -17.09 -21.07
C VAL A 81 -19.43 -18.55 -20.82
N VAL A 82 -19.03 -19.25 -21.85
CA VAL A 82 -18.58 -20.65 -21.74
C VAL A 82 -17.26 -20.70 -21.00
N MET A 83 -17.26 -21.38 -19.84
CA MET A 83 -16.08 -21.57 -18.99
C MET A 83 -15.84 -23.07 -18.73
N ASP A 84 -15.80 -23.83 -19.80
CA ASP A 84 -15.48 -25.26 -19.78
C ASP A 84 -13.97 -25.51 -19.56
N ASP A 85 -13.59 -26.76 -19.39
CA ASP A 85 -12.19 -27.18 -19.16
C ASP A 85 -11.26 -26.78 -20.32
N SER A 86 -11.80 -26.67 -21.54
CA SER A 86 -11.05 -26.22 -22.71
C SER A 86 -10.66 -24.75 -22.55
N MET A 87 -11.62 -23.88 -22.23
CA MET A 87 -11.39 -22.47 -22.02
C MET A 87 -10.48 -22.23 -20.81
N MET A 88 -10.70 -22.94 -19.71
CA MET A 88 -9.83 -22.87 -18.54
C MET A 88 -8.36 -23.26 -18.86
N THR A 89 -8.17 -24.20 -19.79
CA THR A 89 -6.83 -24.57 -20.27
C THR A 89 -6.20 -23.46 -21.12
N VAL A 90 -6.98 -22.79 -21.95
CA VAL A 90 -6.52 -21.62 -22.74
C VAL A 90 -6.08 -20.49 -21.81
N LEU A 91 -6.89 -20.17 -20.80
CA LEU A 91 -6.57 -19.12 -19.84
C LEU A 91 -5.29 -19.40 -19.03
N LYS A 92 -5.03 -20.69 -18.71
CA LYS A 92 -3.81 -21.10 -17.98
C LYS A 92 -2.51 -20.90 -18.78
N LYS A 93 -2.55 -20.76 -20.09
CA LYS A 93 -1.35 -20.55 -20.93
C LYS A 93 -0.76 -19.16 -20.81
N ALA A 94 -1.49 -18.19 -20.24
CA ALA A 94 -0.99 -16.84 -20.08
C ALA A 94 0.22 -16.79 -19.13
N PRO A 95 1.23 -15.96 -19.43
CA PRO A 95 2.41 -15.84 -18.60
C PRO A 95 2.06 -15.28 -17.22
N GLY A 96 2.74 -15.77 -16.17
CA GLY A 96 2.56 -15.26 -14.81
C GLY A 96 1.34 -15.76 -14.07
N VAL A 97 0.47 -16.56 -14.67
CA VAL A 97 -0.71 -17.13 -14.00
C VAL A 97 -0.30 -18.05 -12.85
N LYS A 98 -0.92 -17.85 -11.68
CA LYS A 98 -0.78 -18.69 -10.49
C LYS A 98 -1.97 -19.60 -10.31
N HIS A 99 -3.18 -19.05 -10.39
CA HIS A 99 -4.43 -19.77 -10.13
C HIS A 99 -5.56 -19.19 -11.00
N ILE A 100 -6.52 -20.05 -11.37
CA ILE A 100 -7.72 -19.67 -12.10
C ILE A 100 -8.91 -20.39 -11.48
N GLN A 101 -10.01 -19.66 -11.32
CA GLN A 101 -11.26 -20.16 -10.77
C GLN A 101 -12.45 -19.58 -11.51
N ARG A 102 -13.51 -20.39 -11.69
CA ARG A 102 -14.79 -19.93 -12.25
C ARG A 102 -15.62 -19.23 -11.18
N PHE A 103 -16.46 -18.31 -11.60
CA PHE A 103 -17.46 -17.71 -10.75
C PHE A 103 -18.74 -17.41 -11.51
N ALA A 104 -19.86 -17.42 -10.80
CA ALA A 104 -21.15 -16.97 -11.31
C ALA A 104 -21.79 -16.00 -10.32
N MET A 105 -22.23 -14.84 -10.81
CA MET A 105 -22.90 -13.84 -9.99
C MET A 105 -24.40 -13.92 -10.21
N LYS A 106 -25.19 -13.79 -9.12
CA LYS A 106 -26.62 -13.64 -9.17
C LYS A 106 -27.08 -12.62 -8.13
N GLU A 107 -27.78 -11.61 -8.58
CA GLU A 107 -28.40 -10.66 -7.66
C GLU A 107 -29.64 -11.27 -7.00
N GLY A 108 -29.83 -10.94 -5.72
CA GLY A 108 -30.95 -11.42 -4.94
C GLY A 108 -31.19 -10.58 -3.70
N ILE A 109 -32.23 -10.90 -2.97
CA ILE A 109 -32.63 -10.22 -1.75
C ILE A 109 -32.65 -11.24 -0.61
N LEU A 110 -31.83 -11.05 0.39
CA LEU A 110 -31.96 -11.75 1.67
C LEU A 110 -33.07 -11.10 2.48
N LYS A 111 -33.99 -11.90 3.01
CA LYS A 111 -35.12 -11.40 3.78
C LYS A 111 -35.29 -12.16 5.08
N THR A 112 -35.42 -11.43 6.15
CA THR A 112 -35.87 -11.87 7.47
C THR A 112 -37.32 -11.41 7.72
N ASP A 113 -37.90 -11.74 8.86
CA ASP A 113 -39.25 -11.28 9.21
C ASP A 113 -39.30 -9.76 9.39
N ASN A 114 -38.21 -9.13 9.79
CA ASN A 114 -38.17 -7.72 10.17
C ASN A 114 -37.48 -6.82 9.14
N ASP A 115 -36.56 -7.36 8.30
CA ASP A 115 -35.73 -6.55 7.41
C ASP A 115 -35.33 -7.32 6.13
N PHE A 116 -34.85 -6.59 5.14
CA PHE A 116 -34.36 -7.17 3.89
C PHE A 116 -33.10 -6.45 3.39
N LEU A 117 -32.25 -7.15 2.62
CA LEU A 117 -31.03 -6.62 2.06
C LEU A 117 -30.81 -7.15 0.65
N GLY A 118 -30.57 -6.24 -0.31
CA GLY A 118 -30.11 -6.59 -1.65
C GLY A 118 -28.66 -7.06 -1.61
N VAL A 119 -28.38 -8.22 -2.20
CA VAL A 119 -27.05 -8.86 -2.16
C VAL A 119 -26.69 -9.50 -3.51
N GLY A 120 -25.40 -9.65 -3.76
CA GLY A 120 -24.86 -10.43 -4.87
C GLY A 120 -24.38 -11.79 -4.38
N PHE A 121 -24.99 -12.85 -4.88
CA PHE A 121 -24.55 -14.22 -4.64
C PHE A 121 -23.42 -14.56 -5.60
N LYS A 122 -22.20 -14.74 -5.06
CA LYS A 122 -21.05 -15.23 -5.80
C LYS A 122 -20.97 -16.74 -5.64
N GLY A 123 -21.37 -17.44 -6.68
CA GLY A 123 -21.20 -18.88 -6.80
C GLY A 123 -19.77 -19.20 -7.18
N VAL A 124 -19.13 -20.11 -6.44
CA VAL A 124 -17.75 -20.54 -6.66
C VAL A 124 -17.64 -22.06 -6.69
N GLY A 125 -16.74 -22.58 -7.52
CA GLY A 125 -16.54 -24.00 -7.70
C GLY A 125 -15.54 -24.63 -6.73
N PRO A 126 -15.26 -25.93 -6.87
CA PRO A 126 -14.30 -26.64 -6.02
C PRO A 126 -12.86 -26.11 -6.16
N GLU A 127 -12.55 -25.42 -7.26
CA GLU A 127 -11.26 -24.78 -7.51
C GLU A 127 -11.06 -23.46 -6.77
N PHE A 128 -12.06 -22.98 -6.02
CA PHE A 128 -11.99 -21.70 -5.33
C PHE A 128 -10.87 -21.63 -4.28
N ASP A 129 -10.00 -20.61 -4.40
CA ASP A 129 -8.99 -20.31 -3.38
C ASP A 129 -9.63 -19.65 -2.16
N SER A 130 -9.93 -20.46 -1.16
CA SER A 130 -10.58 -20.01 0.08
C SER A 130 -9.63 -19.32 1.08
N THR A 131 -8.36 -19.20 0.78
CA THR A 131 -7.33 -18.66 1.71
C THR A 131 -7.70 -17.29 2.25
N PHE A 132 -8.13 -16.38 1.37
CA PHE A 132 -8.55 -15.04 1.77
C PHE A 132 -9.76 -15.06 2.71
N ILE A 133 -10.79 -15.82 2.37
CA ILE A 133 -12.00 -15.95 3.20
C ILE A 133 -11.67 -16.62 4.53
N HIS A 134 -10.82 -17.66 4.52
CA HIS A 134 -10.41 -18.37 5.74
C HIS A 134 -9.70 -17.44 6.74
N GLN A 135 -8.84 -16.55 6.25
CA GLN A 135 -8.14 -15.57 7.09
C GLN A 135 -9.07 -14.51 7.68
N ASN A 136 -10.24 -14.32 7.10
CA ASN A 136 -11.24 -13.31 7.51
C ASN A 136 -12.50 -13.92 8.13
N MET A 137 -12.50 -15.22 8.46
CA MET A 137 -13.64 -15.86 9.15
C MET A 137 -13.74 -15.36 10.59
N VAL A 138 -14.98 -15.07 11.00
CA VAL A 138 -15.34 -14.67 12.38
C VAL A 138 -16.00 -15.82 13.12
N GLU A 139 -16.95 -16.51 12.46
CA GLU A 139 -17.72 -17.59 13.07
C GLU A 139 -18.11 -18.64 12.02
N GLY A 140 -18.22 -19.90 12.45
CA GLY A 140 -18.64 -21.01 11.60
C GLY A 140 -17.54 -21.60 10.74
N SER A 141 -17.91 -22.10 9.58
CA SER A 141 -16.96 -22.76 8.64
C SER A 141 -17.28 -22.44 7.19
N ILE A 142 -16.27 -22.48 6.33
CA ILE A 142 -16.43 -22.36 4.88
C ILE A 142 -17.14 -23.61 4.38
N PRO A 143 -18.26 -23.49 3.62
CA PRO A 143 -18.94 -24.64 3.03
C PRO A 143 -18.05 -25.29 1.96
N LYS A 144 -18.31 -26.58 1.71
CA LYS A 144 -17.72 -27.24 0.56
C LYS A 144 -18.45 -26.76 -0.69
N PHE A 145 -17.78 -25.92 -1.48
CA PHE A 145 -18.32 -25.44 -2.74
C PHE A 145 -18.28 -26.51 -3.83
N ASP A 146 -19.33 -26.56 -4.65
CA ASP A 146 -19.50 -27.59 -5.68
C ASP A 146 -19.99 -26.94 -7.00
N ASP A 147 -19.65 -27.56 -8.12
CA ASP A 147 -20.13 -27.21 -9.46
C ASP A 147 -21.20 -28.18 -10.03
N LYS A 148 -21.51 -29.27 -9.30
CA LYS A 148 -22.45 -30.32 -9.73
C LYS A 148 -23.67 -30.46 -8.85
N ALA A 149 -23.59 -29.99 -7.59
CA ALA A 149 -24.68 -30.13 -6.62
C ALA A 149 -24.85 -28.87 -5.77
N SER A 150 -26.10 -28.61 -5.35
CA SER A 150 -26.39 -27.53 -4.43
C SER A 150 -26.40 -28.02 -2.98
N HIS A 151 -25.58 -27.41 -2.15
CA HIS A 151 -25.59 -27.67 -0.70
C HIS A 151 -26.50 -26.69 0.06
N ASN A 152 -27.07 -25.67 -0.62
CA ASN A 152 -27.91 -24.62 -0.03
C ASN A 152 -27.25 -23.94 1.19
N GLN A 153 -25.94 -23.80 1.16
CA GLN A 153 -25.15 -23.14 2.19
C GLN A 153 -24.62 -21.81 1.66
N ILE A 154 -24.55 -20.83 2.55
CA ILE A 154 -24.01 -19.50 2.23
C ILE A 154 -23.07 -19.02 3.31
N LEU A 155 -22.09 -18.20 2.88
CA LEU A 155 -21.30 -17.35 3.76
C LEU A 155 -21.80 -15.92 3.62
N VAL A 156 -22.02 -15.26 4.74
CA VAL A 156 -22.43 -13.85 4.81
C VAL A 156 -21.37 -13.03 5.56
N SER A 157 -21.33 -11.73 5.31
CA SER A 157 -20.46 -10.86 6.08
C SER A 157 -20.99 -10.58 7.48
N GLN A 158 -20.10 -10.19 8.40
CA GLN A 158 -20.51 -9.72 9.74
C GLN A 158 -21.44 -8.52 9.64
N LEU A 159 -21.21 -7.62 8.70
CA LEU A 159 -22.03 -6.42 8.49
C LEU A 159 -23.48 -6.79 8.09
N MET A 160 -23.65 -7.80 7.22
CA MET A 160 -24.98 -8.33 6.89
C MET A 160 -25.60 -9.05 8.07
N ALA A 161 -24.81 -9.84 8.80
CA ALA A 161 -25.25 -10.59 9.97
C ALA A 161 -25.77 -9.63 11.06
N ASP A 162 -25.06 -8.55 11.34
CA ASP A 162 -25.45 -7.54 12.31
C ASP A 162 -26.75 -6.81 11.87
N LYS A 163 -26.84 -6.45 10.58
CA LYS A 163 -27.97 -5.70 10.03
C LYS A 163 -29.26 -6.52 10.01
N LEU A 164 -29.17 -7.80 9.67
CA LEU A 164 -30.32 -8.70 9.56
C LEU A 164 -30.53 -9.58 10.79
N GLY A 165 -29.70 -9.46 11.83
CA GLY A 165 -29.77 -10.28 13.04
C GLY A 165 -29.51 -11.77 12.80
N LEU A 166 -28.57 -12.11 11.88
CA LEU A 166 -28.30 -13.49 11.44
C LEU A 166 -27.27 -14.17 12.35
N LYS A 167 -27.43 -15.49 12.49
CA LYS A 167 -26.48 -16.34 13.23
C LYS A 167 -26.09 -17.57 12.40
N THR A 168 -24.90 -18.10 12.65
CA THR A 168 -24.43 -19.35 12.04
C THR A 168 -25.40 -20.50 12.33
N GLY A 169 -25.67 -21.33 11.32
CA GLY A 169 -26.65 -22.41 11.38
C GLY A 169 -28.08 -21.99 11.15
N GLN A 170 -28.39 -20.71 11.16
CA GLN A 170 -29.75 -20.20 10.89
C GLN A 170 -30.11 -20.37 9.41
N ARG A 171 -31.42 -20.59 9.16
CA ARG A 171 -31.98 -20.63 7.81
C ARG A 171 -32.54 -19.29 7.43
N ILE A 172 -32.27 -18.84 6.20
CA ILE A 172 -32.75 -17.59 5.64
C ILE A 172 -33.34 -17.81 4.25
N PHE A 173 -34.35 -17.01 3.89
CA PHE A 173 -34.92 -17.00 2.54
C PHE A 173 -34.22 -15.96 1.69
N ALA A 174 -33.90 -16.35 0.46
CA ALA A 174 -33.41 -15.47 -0.58
C ALA A 174 -34.41 -15.43 -1.73
N TYR A 175 -34.68 -14.23 -2.22
CA TYR A 175 -35.58 -13.96 -3.33
C TYR A 175 -34.79 -13.49 -4.53
N PHE A 176 -35.03 -14.13 -5.67
CA PHE A 176 -34.40 -13.82 -6.93
C PHE A 176 -35.48 -13.39 -7.92
N ILE A 177 -35.34 -12.20 -8.45
CA ILE A 177 -36.29 -11.61 -9.39
C ILE A 177 -35.73 -11.77 -10.81
N ASP A 178 -36.46 -12.50 -11.63
CA ASP A 178 -36.17 -12.72 -13.04
C ASP A 178 -37.34 -12.30 -13.93
N ASN A 179 -37.13 -12.23 -15.24
CA ASN A 179 -38.22 -11.96 -16.19
C ASN A 179 -39.37 -12.97 -16.10
N ASN A 180 -39.13 -14.18 -15.57
CA ASN A 180 -40.11 -15.25 -15.40
C ASN A 180 -40.77 -15.25 -14.03
N GLY A 181 -40.53 -14.22 -13.17
CA GLY A 181 -41.13 -14.08 -11.86
C GLY A 181 -40.14 -14.11 -10.70
N VAL A 182 -40.66 -14.35 -9.48
CA VAL A 182 -39.86 -14.40 -8.27
C VAL A 182 -39.58 -15.84 -7.89
N ARG A 183 -38.32 -16.18 -7.82
CA ARG A 183 -37.85 -17.50 -7.31
C ARG A 183 -37.43 -17.35 -5.86
N THR A 184 -37.87 -18.21 -4.99
CA THR A 184 -37.47 -18.24 -3.58
C THR A 184 -36.63 -19.45 -3.30
N ARG A 185 -35.49 -19.24 -2.61
CA ARG A 185 -34.65 -20.33 -2.11
C ARG A 185 -34.39 -20.14 -0.62
N ARG A 186 -34.24 -21.25 0.08
CA ARG A 186 -33.88 -21.27 1.49
C ARG A 186 -32.43 -21.73 1.64
N PHE A 187 -31.61 -20.90 2.27
CA PHE A 187 -30.23 -21.19 2.54
C PHE A 187 -29.96 -21.37 4.04
N THR A 188 -28.90 -22.08 4.36
CA THR A 188 -28.36 -22.19 5.72
C THR A 188 -27.06 -21.39 5.79
N ILE A 189 -26.92 -20.52 6.78
CA ILE A 189 -25.70 -19.75 7.03
C ILE A 189 -24.65 -20.69 7.61
N SER A 190 -23.59 -21.02 6.85
CA SER A 190 -22.51 -21.91 7.30
C SER A 190 -21.42 -21.16 8.07
N GLY A 191 -21.26 -19.87 7.82
CA GLY A 191 -20.28 -19.05 8.52
C GLY A 191 -20.43 -17.57 8.21
N ILE A 192 -19.72 -16.78 9.00
CA ILE A 192 -19.72 -15.32 8.95
C ILE A 192 -18.25 -14.88 8.76
N TYR A 193 -18.00 -13.98 7.81
CA TYR A 193 -16.68 -13.42 7.53
C TYR A 193 -16.69 -11.89 7.70
N GLN A 194 -15.50 -11.28 7.93
CA GLN A 194 -15.34 -9.83 8.05
C GLN A 194 -14.03 -9.40 7.42
N THR A 195 -14.09 -8.66 6.31
CA THR A 195 -12.89 -8.17 5.63
C THR A 195 -12.60 -6.70 5.89
N ASN A 196 -13.59 -5.97 6.42
CA ASN A 196 -13.58 -4.52 6.59
C ASN A 196 -13.52 -3.73 5.26
N LEU A 197 -13.78 -4.38 4.12
CA LEU A 197 -14.04 -3.72 2.84
C LEU A 197 -15.55 -3.52 2.70
N LYS A 198 -16.06 -2.39 3.22
CA LYS A 198 -17.49 -2.08 3.30
C LYS A 198 -18.22 -2.34 1.98
N LYS A 199 -17.65 -1.87 0.85
CA LYS A 199 -18.23 -2.04 -0.49
C LYS A 199 -18.58 -3.51 -0.81
N PHE A 200 -17.75 -4.45 -0.38
CA PHE A 200 -17.95 -5.89 -0.61
C PHE A 200 -18.68 -6.55 0.54
N ASP A 201 -18.37 -6.21 1.78
CA ASP A 201 -19.03 -6.75 2.97
C ASP A 201 -20.53 -6.40 3.03
N GLU A 202 -20.98 -5.33 2.36
CA GLU A 202 -22.39 -4.97 2.27
C GLU A 202 -23.19 -5.81 1.28
N ILE A 203 -22.55 -6.38 0.26
CA ILE A 203 -23.28 -6.98 -0.87
C ILE A 203 -22.88 -8.43 -1.18
N MET A 204 -21.68 -8.89 -0.80
CA MET A 204 -21.16 -10.17 -1.28
C MET A 204 -21.57 -11.34 -0.37
N VAL A 205 -22.25 -12.33 -0.94
CA VAL A 205 -22.62 -13.61 -0.33
C VAL A 205 -21.99 -14.72 -1.15
N TYR A 206 -21.30 -15.67 -0.51
CA TYR A 206 -20.70 -16.81 -1.23
C TYR A 206 -21.60 -18.03 -1.17
N THR A 207 -21.70 -18.77 -2.29
CA THR A 207 -22.49 -20.00 -2.43
C THR A 207 -21.83 -20.94 -3.45
N ASP A 208 -22.43 -22.10 -3.70
CA ASP A 208 -21.99 -23.04 -4.73
C ASP A 208 -22.12 -22.44 -6.13
N LEU A 209 -21.16 -22.75 -7.02
CA LEU A 209 -21.21 -22.40 -8.44
C LEU A 209 -22.48 -22.96 -9.09
N TYR A 210 -22.77 -24.25 -8.85
CA TYR A 210 -23.98 -24.90 -9.34
C TYR A 210 -25.25 -24.11 -8.99
N THR A 211 -25.35 -23.66 -7.74
CA THR A 211 -26.51 -22.88 -7.27
C THR A 211 -26.67 -21.56 -8.05
N ALA A 212 -25.61 -20.82 -8.23
CA ALA A 212 -25.64 -19.55 -8.96
C ALA A 212 -25.94 -19.71 -10.46
N VAL A 213 -25.37 -20.72 -11.11
CA VAL A 213 -25.63 -21.08 -12.51
C VAL A 213 -27.10 -21.45 -12.71
N LYS A 214 -27.65 -22.33 -11.87
CA LYS A 214 -29.08 -22.74 -11.96
C LYS A 214 -30.06 -21.59 -11.61
N LEU A 215 -29.67 -20.67 -10.73
CA LEU A 215 -30.48 -19.48 -10.43
C LEU A 215 -30.50 -18.49 -11.60
N ASN A 216 -29.44 -18.43 -12.38
CA ASN A 216 -29.41 -17.64 -13.62
C ASN A 216 -30.17 -18.34 -14.78
N GLY A 217 -30.45 -19.63 -14.69
CA GLY A 217 -31.03 -20.41 -15.77
C GLY A 217 -30.01 -20.71 -16.88
N TRP A 218 -28.73 -20.72 -16.54
CA TRP A 218 -27.62 -20.99 -17.46
C TRP A 218 -27.34 -22.49 -17.61
N GLU A 219 -26.63 -22.84 -18.68
CA GLU A 219 -26.16 -24.19 -18.90
C GLU A 219 -24.97 -24.54 -17.97
N GLU A 220 -24.65 -25.81 -17.82
CA GLU A 220 -23.65 -26.29 -16.85
C GLU A 220 -22.21 -25.86 -17.19
N ASP A 221 -21.95 -25.54 -18.46
CA ASP A 221 -20.67 -25.08 -18.97
C ASP A 221 -20.54 -23.53 -19.00
N GLN A 222 -21.59 -22.83 -18.60
CA GLN A 222 -21.63 -21.38 -18.54
C GLN A 222 -21.36 -20.87 -17.12
N ALA A 223 -20.71 -19.71 -17.06
CA ALA A 223 -20.45 -18.95 -15.84
C ALA A 223 -20.47 -17.44 -16.12
N SER A 224 -20.46 -16.59 -15.11
CA SER A 224 -20.21 -15.16 -15.31
C SER A 224 -18.82 -14.90 -15.87
N GLY A 225 -17.87 -15.77 -15.56
CA GLY A 225 -16.50 -15.65 -16.03
C GLY A 225 -15.51 -16.48 -15.21
N ALA A 226 -14.24 -16.19 -15.44
CA ALA A 226 -13.13 -16.73 -14.68
C ALA A 226 -12.31 -15.62 -14.01
N GLU A 227 -11.85 -15.89 -12.81
CA GLU A 227 -10.96 -15.05 -12.01
C GLU A 227 -9.55 -15.61 -12.06
N ILE A 228 -8.60 -14.77 -12.40
CA ILE A 228 -7.20 -15.14 -12.60
C ILE A 228 -6.32 -14.46 -11.56
N THR A 229 -5.57 -15.25 -10.82
CA THR A 229 -4.55 -14.77 -9.88
C THR A 229 -3.18 -14.89 -10.52
N VAL A 230 -2.41 -13.78 -10.57
CA VAL A 230 -1.03 -13.78 -11.05
C VAL A 230 -0.06 -13.99 -9.89
N LYS A 231 1.15 -14.48 -10.20
CA LYS A 231 2.22 -14.73 -9.21
C LYS A 231 2.79 -13.44 -8.64
N ASP A 232 2.93 -12.41 -9.48
CA ASP A 232 3.46 -11.11 -9.12
C ASP A 232 2.60 -10.02 -9.75
N PHE A 233 2.17 -9.06 -8.94
CA PHE A 233 1.36 -7.93 -9.38
C PHE A 233 2.04 -7.09 -10.48
N ASN A 234 3.38 -7.07 -10.51
CA ASN A 234 4.14 -6.40 -11.56
C ASN A 234 3.95 -7.05 -12.95
N GLN A 235 3.54 -8.31 -13.00
CA GLN A 235 3.26 -9.04 -14.24
C GLN A 235 1.80 -8.88 -14.71
N LEU A 236 0.98 -8.11 -13.96
CA LEU A 236 -0.44 -7.92 -14.26
C LEU A 236 -0.65 -7.47 -15.71
N GLN A 237 0.07 -6.45 -16.16
CA GLN A 237 -0.06 -5.90 -17.51
C GLN A 237 0.36 -6.91 -18.58
N THR A 238 1.46 -7.63 -18.38
CA THR A 238 1.93 -8.64 -19.33
C THR A 238 0.94 -9.79 -19.48
N THR A 239 0.30 -10.20 -18.37
CA THR A 239 -0.74 -11.25 -18.40
C THR A 239 -2.01 -10.73 -19.07
N GLU A 240 -2.40 -9.49 -18.79
CA GLU A 240 -3.55 -8.82 -19.44
C GLU A 240 -3.35 -8.69 -20.95
N ASP A 241 -2.17 -8.23 -21.39
CA ASP A 241 -1.84 -8.09 -22.83
C ASP A 241 -1.96 -9.43 -23.57
N TYR A 242 -1.65 -10.55 -22.91
CA TYR A 242 -1.88 -11.88 -23.47
C TYR A 242 -3.36 -12.15 -23.70
N TYR A 243 -4.24 -11.84 -22.73
CA TYR A 243 -5.69 -12.05 -22.89
C TYR A 243 -6.28 -11.10 -23.91
N VAL A 244 -5.87 -9.84 -23.93
CA VAL A 244 -6.30 -8.87 -24.94
C VAL A 244 -5.99 -9.36 -26.35
N LYS A 245 -4.85 -10.02 -26.56
CA LYS A 245 -4.41 -10.51 -27.88
C LYS A 245 -5.06 -11.85 -28.27
N ASN A 246 -5.27 -12.77 -27.32
CA ASN A 246 -5.60 -14.16 -27.65
C ASN A 246 -7.01 -14.58 -27.22
N VAL A 247 -7.69 -13.83 -26.35
CA VAL A 247 -8.98 -14.19 -25.77
C VAL A 247 -10.04 -13.14 -26.09
N ASN A 248 -9.72 -11.86 -25.90
CA ASN A 248 -10.68 -10.79 -26.11
C ASN A 248 -11.19 -10.78 -27.56
N ARG A 249 -12.47 -10.44 -27.71
CA ARG A 249 -13.21 -10.46 -28.98
C ARG A 249 -13.38 -11.83 -29.63
N THR A 250 -12.96 -12.92 -28.98
CA THR A 250 -13.38 -14.24 -29.42
C THR A 250 -14.81 -14.47 -28.96
N VAL A 251 -15.57 -15.25 -29.74
CA VAL A 251 -16.99 -15.51 -29.51
C VAL A 251 -17.14 -16.96 -29.08
N ASP A 252 -17.96 -17.21 -28.09
CA ASP A 252 -18.27 -18.56 -27.66
C ASP A 252 -19.33 -19.23 -28.53
N ARG A 253 -19.67 -20.48 -28.23
CA ARG A 253 -20.65 -21.26 -29.01
C ARG A 253 -22.10 -20.76 -28.91
N TYR A 254 -22.39 -19.87 -27.94
CA TYR A 254 -23.70 -19.24 -27.75
C TYR A 254 -23.77 -17.82 -28.32
N GLY A 255 -22.64 -17.27 -28.82
CA GLY A 255 -22.57 -15.95 -29.45
C GLY A 255 -22.07 -14.85 -28.52
N GLU A 256 -21.70 -15.17 -27.28
CA GLU A 256 -21.20 -14.19 -26.32
C GLU A 256 -19.71 -13.88 -26.52
N THR A 257 -19.30 -12.66 -26.25
CA THR A 257 -17.95 -12.16 -26.57
C THR A 257 -17.09 -12.04 -25.33
N TYR A 258 -15.96 -12.74 -25.31
CA TYR A 258 -15.01 -12.64 -24.20
C TYR A 258 -14.30 -11.28 -24.16
N SER A 259 -14.12 -10.81 -22.95
CA SER A 259 -13.30 -9.63 -22.63
C SER A 259 -12.57 -9.86 -21.31
N SER A 260 -11.41 -9.24 -21.17
CA SER A 260 -10.66 -9.25 -19.91
C SER A 260 -10.64 -7.85 -19.32
N GLY A 261 -10.57 -7.78 -17.99
CA GLY A 261 -10.39 -6.54 -17.25
C GLY A 261 -9.51 -6.76 -16.02
N THR A 262 -8.59 -5.86 -15.80
CA THR A 262 -7.76 -5.91 -14.59
C THR A 262 -8.53 -5.45 -13.37
N ILE A 263 -8.06 -5.83 -12.19
CA ILE A 263 -8.64 -5.36 -10.92
C ILE A 263 -8.62 -3.83 -10.81
N LYS A 264 -7.68 -3.16 -11.49
CA LYS A 264 -7.62 -1.69 -11.57
C LYS A 264 -8.77 -1.11 -12.38
N ASP A 265 -9.12 -1.76 -13.50
CA ASP A 265 -10.22 -1.33 -14.38
C ASP A 265 -11.58 -1.59 -13.72
N LEU A 266 -11.70 -2.68 -12.98
CA LEU A 266 -12.93 -3.06 -12.25
C LEU A 266 -13.15 -2.23 -10.97
N ASN A 267 -12.09 -1.70 -10.36
CA ASN A 267 -12.18 -0.91 -9.14
C ASN A 267 -11.39 0.41 -9.25
N PRO A 268 -11.64 1.25 -10.27
CA PRO A 268 -10.82 2.43 -10.56
C PRO A 268 -10.79 3.43 -9.39
N GLN A 269 -11.89 3.60 -8.66
CA GLN A 269 -11.96 4.52 -7.53
C GLN A 269 -10.98 4.16 -6.41
N ILE A 270 -10.87 2.86 -6.08
CA ILE A 270 -9.95 2.40 -5.03
C ILE A 270 -8.50 2.60 -5.48
N PHE A 271 -8.17 2.21 -6.71
CA PHE A 271 -6.79 2.32 -7.20
C PHE A 271 -6.36 3.77 -7.43
N GLN A 272 -7.24 4.65 -7.93
CA GLN A 272 -6.98 6.09 -8.02
C GLN A 272 -6.72 6.71 -6.65
N TRP A 273 -7.49 6.31 -5.63
CA TRP A 273 -7.24 6.77 -4.26
C TRP A 273 -5.88 6.28 -3.73
N LEU A 274 -5.50 5.04 -4.00
CA LEU A 274 -4.16 4.52 -3.65
C LEU A 274 -3.03 5.27 -4.37
N ASP A 275 -3.23 5.67 -5.63
CA ASP A 275 -2.25 6.45 -6.39
C ASP A 275 -2.11 7.90 -5.86
N LEU A 276 -3.21 8.50 -5.38
CA LEU A 276 -3.14 9.79 -4.68
C LEU A 276 -2.29 9.74 -3.41
N MET A 277 -2.24 8.60 -2.71
CA MET A 277 -1.36 8.45 -1.54
C MET A 277 0.12 8.55 -1.92
N ASP A 278 0.52 8.08 -3.10
CA ASP A 278 1.91 8.23 -3.60
C ASP A 278 2.27 9.70 -3.78
N LEU A 279 1.37 10.49 -4.38
CA LEU A 279 1.59 11.93 -4.53
C LEU A 279 1.82 12.61 -3.18
N ASN A 280 1.00 12.29 -2.18
CA ASN A 280 1.13 12.83 -0.83
C ASN A 280 2.50 12.49 -0.21
N VAL A 281 2.99 11.25 -0.41
CA VAL A 281 4.33 10.84 0.04
C VAL A 281 5.41 11.68 -0.62
N TRP A 282 5.37 11.87 -1.94
CA TRP A 282 6.36 12.69 -2.65
C TRP A 282 6.39 14.14 -2.16
N VAL A 283 5.22 14.73 -1.87
CA VAL A 283 5.12 16.07 -1.28
C VAL A 283 5.75 16.10 0.11
N ILE A 284 5.44 15.14 0.97
CA ILE A 284 6.02 15.04 2.32
C ILE A 284 7.54 14.86 2.24
N LEU A 285 8.04 13.98 1.38
CA LEU A 285 9.48 13.76 1.19
C LEU A 285 10.18 15.05 0.75
N GLY A 286 9.64 15.75 -0.24
CA GLY A 286 10.20 17.01 -0.73
C GLY A 286 10.23 18.10 0.35
N LEU A 287 9.14 18.25 1.08
CA LEU A 287 9.02 19.23 2.16
C LEU A 287 9.99 18.91 3.31
N MET A 288 10.08 17.65 3.74
CA MET A 288 10.97 17.25 4.83
C MET A 288 12.45 17.38 4.44
N LEU A 289 12.82 17.08 3.21
CA LEU A 289 14.16 17.33 2.69
C LEU A 289 14.50 18.83 2.66
N ALA A 290 13.56 19.67 2.26
CA ALA A 290 13.74 21.11 2.28
C ALA A 290 13.94 21.64 3.72
N VAL A 291 13.11 21.20 4.67
CA VAL A 291 13.22 21.58 6.08
C VAL A 291 14.56 21.13 6.68
N ALA A 292 14.94 19.88 6.46
CA ALA A 292 16.23 19.35 6.91
C ALA A 292 17.40 20.14 6.31
N GLY A 293 17.34 20.48 5.03
CA GLY A 293 18.37 21.26 4.34
C GLY A 293 18.48 22.69 4.89
N VAL A 294 17.36 23.42 5.04
CA VAL A 294 17.35 24.79 5.61
C VAL A 294 17.88 24.79 7.04
N THR A 295 17.46 23.82 7.86
CA THR A 295 17.94 23.66 9.24
C THR A 295 19.45 23.41 9.26
N MET A 296 19.97 22.58 8.36
CA MET A 296 21.43 22.34 8.22
C MET A 296 22.19 23.57 7.73
N ILE A 297 21.63 24.34 6.79
CA ILE A 297 22.21 25.61 6.32
C ILE A 297 22.36 26.57 7.50
N SER A 298 21.30 26.79 8.26
CA SER A 298 21.29 27.66 9.43
C SER A 298 22.32 27.21 10.48
N GLY A 299 22.36 25.90 10.78
CA GLY A 299 23.32 25.32 11.70
C GLY A 299 24.77 25.52 11.23
N LEU A 300 25.08 25.27 9.95
CA LEU A 300 26.41 25.48 9.41
C LEU A 300 26.84 26.95 9.43
N LEU A 301 25.93 27.88 9.11
CA LEU A 301 26.20 29.32 9.15
C LEU A 301 26.56 29.77 10.56
N ILE A 302 25.81 29.37 11.59
CA ILE A 302 26.11 29.70 12.99
C ILE A 302 27.50 29.16 13.36
N ILE A 303 27.82 27.95 12.99
CA ILE A 303 29.13 27.33 13.28
C ILE A 303 30.26 28.05 12.57
N ILE A 304 30.09 28.44 11.30
CA ILE A 304 31.09 29.21 10.54
C ILE A 304 31.34 30.58 11.21
N LEU A 305 30.28 31.28 11.61
CA LEU A 305 30.39 32.59 12.27
C LEU A 305 31.09 32.48 13.63
N GLU A 306 30.80 31.49 14.42
CA GLU A 306 31.43 31.30 15.74
C GLU A 306 32.91 30.88 15.62
N ARG A 307 33.31 30.24 14.51
CA ARG A 307 34.66 29.78 14.26
C ARG A 307 35.46 30.71 13.31
N THR A 308 35.02 31.97 13.16
CA THR A 308 35.71 32.92 12.27
C THR A 308 37.14 33.20 12.67
N SER A 309 37.47 33.26 13.98
CA SER A 309 38.84 33.45 14.48
C SER A 309 39.74 32.27 14.04
N MET A 310 39.29 31.03 14.24
CA MET A 310 39.99 29.83 13.79
C MET A 310 40.22 29.80 12.25
N ILE A 311 39.20 30.19 11.48
CA ILE A 311 39.27 30.32 10.02
C ILE A 311 40.31 31.35 9.63
N GLY A 312 40.38 32.50 10.34
CA GLY A 312 41.36 33.56 10.15
C GLY A 312 42.77 33.07 10.38
N VAL A 313 43.03 32.34 11.47
CA VAL A 313 44.35 31.75 11.79
C VAL A 313 44.75 30.72 10.72
N MET A 314 43.84 29.85 10.31
CA MET A 314 44.15 28.88 9.25
C MET A 314 44.50 29.54 7.92
N LYS A 315 43.83 30.64 7.56
CA LYS A 315 44.16 31.42 6.35
C LYS A 315 45.50 32.12 6.48
N ALA A 316 45.83 32.69 7.64
CA ALA A 316 47.12 33.33 7.92
C ALA A 316 48.28 32.34 7.83
N LEU A 317 48.06 31.08 8.20
CA LEU A 317 49.00 29.96 8.05
C LEU A 317 49.06 29.40 6.62
N GLY A 318 48.36 29.99 5.64
CA GLY A 318 48.42 29.63 4.24
C GLY A 318 47.44 28.55 3.79
N ALA A 319 46.44 28.19 4.61
CA ALA A 319 45.43 27.23 4.22
C ALA A 319 44.53 27.76 3.08
N ARG A 320 44.38 26.94 2.02
CA ARG A 320 43.55 27.30 0.85
C ARG A 320 42.04 27.27 1.24
N ASN A 321 41.26 28.19 0.67
CA ASN A 321 39.80 28.24 0.90
C ASN A 321 39.10 26.90 0.64
N LYS A 322 39.53 26.13 -0.38
CA LYS A 322 39.03 24.77 -0.66
C LYS A 322 39.21 23.82 0.54
N THR A 323 40.40 23.86 1.18
CA THR A 323 40.71 22.99 2.32
C THR A 323 39.82 23.30 3.51
N ILE A 324 39.62 24.57 3.81
CA ILE A 324 38.74 25.01 4.92
C ILE A 324 37.27 24.62 4.64
N ARG A 325 36.79 24.87 3.40
CA ARG A 325 35.43 24.44 3.00
C ARG A 325 35.21 22.94 3.17
N HIS A 326 36.14 22.12 2.70
CA HIS A 326 36.05 20.65 2.87
C HIS A 326 36.03 20.25 4.35
N THR A 327 36.75 20.96 5.22
CA THR A 327 36.71 20.71 6.67
C THR A 327 35.33 20.91 7.23
N PHE A 328 34.65 22.01 6.89
CA PHE A 328 33.28 22.29 7.36
C PHE A 328 32.23 21.37 6.73
N LEU A 329 32.42 20.96 5.46
CA LEU A 329 31.55 19.96 4.83
C LEU A 329 31.67 18.60 5.52
N TRP A 330 32.90 18.14 5.84
CA TRP A 330 33.09 16.90 6.62
C TRP A 330 32.51 17.00 8.02
N PHE A 331 32.64 18.15 8.66
CA PHE A 331 31.99 18.39 9.95
C PHE A 331 30.47 18.28 9.86
N ALA A 332 29.86 18.84 8.81
CA ALA A 332 28.43 18.71 8.56
C ALA A 332 28.02 17.25 8.29
N VAL A 333 28.82 16.47 7.56
CA VAL A 333 28.57 15.02 7.37
C VAL A 333 28.49 14.30 8.71
N PHE A 334 29.34 14.60 9.68
CA PHE A 334 29.25 13.99 11.02
C PHE A 334 27.94 14.35 11.75
N ILE A 335 27.50 15.61 11.64
CA ILE A 335 26.22 16.05 12.23
C ILE A 335 25.04 15.34 11.57
N ILE A 336 25.02 15.30 10.21
CA ILE A 336 23.98 14.63 9.44
C ILE A 336 23.96 13.14 9.79
N SER A 337 25.12 12.45 9.80
CA SER A 337 25.19 11.02 10.11
C SER A 337 24.64 10.70 11.50
N LYS A 338 24.91 11.55 12.49
CA LYS A 338 24.30 11.42 13.82
C LYS A 338 22.79 11.63 13.79
N GLY A 339 22.32 12.63 13.03
CA GLY A 339 20.88 12.87 12.79
C GLY A 339 20.20 11.65 12.13
N LEU A 340 20.86 11.04 11.11
CA LEU A 340 20.34 9.84 10.46
C LEU A 340 20.20 8.65 11.45
N VAL A 341 21.19 8.43 12.31
CA VAL A 341 21.12 7.35 13.32
C VAL A 341 19.94 7.56 14.25
N PHE A 342 19.78 8.77 14.82
CA PHE A 342 18.64 9.07 15.69
C PHE A 342 17.31 9.04 14.95
N GLY A 343 17.25 9.54 13.71
CA GLY A 343 16.05 9.51 12.86
C GLY A 343 15.59 8.08 12.60
N ASN A 344 16.51 7.18 12.22
CA ASN A 344 16.20 5.76 12.05
C ASN A 344 15.71 5.12 13.34
N LEU A 345 16.38 5.38 14.47
CA LEU A 345 16.01 4.81 15.76
C LEU A 345 14.60 5.23 16.16
N ILE A 346 14.26 6.51 16.02
CA ILE A 346 12.92 7.04 16.32
C ILE A 346 11.88 6.40 15.38
N ALA A 347 12.13 6.44 14.07
CA ALA A 347 11.20 5.92 13.07
C ALA A 347 10.92 4.43 13.28
N LEU A 348 11.98 3.62 13.38
CA LEU A 348 11.84 2.17 13.55
C LEU A 348 11.17 1.80 14.87
N SER A 349 11.44 2.56 15.97
CA SER A 349 10.76 2.35 17.24
C SER A 349 9.25 2.62 17.15
N ILE A 350 8.85 3.74 16.53
CA ILE A 350 7.43 4.10 16.33
C ILE A 350 6.74 3.04 15.48
N LEU A 351 7.34 2.66 14.34
CA LEU A 351 6.78 1.67 13.43
C LEU A 351 6.70 0.26 14.07
N ALA A 352 7.70 -0.14 14.85
CA ALA A 352 7.69 -1.41 15.56
C ALA A 352 6.59 -1.44 16.63
N ILE A 353 6.45 -0.37 17.43
CA ILE A 353 5.37 -0.25 18.42
C ILE A 353 4.02 -0.35 17.69
N GLN A 354 3.80 0.42 16.62
CA GLN A 354 2.54 0.37 15.86
C GLN A 354 2.26 -1.03 15.31
N LYS A 355 3.25 -1.69 14.72
CA LYS A 355 3.08 -3.03 14.12
C LYS A 355 2.71 -4.10 15.16
N HIS A 356 3.28 -4.02 16.37
CA HIS A 356 3.03 -5.02 17.42
C HIS A 356 1.80 -4.72 18.28
N THR A 357 1.51 -3.45 18.53
CA THR A 357 0.43 -3.07 19.45
C THR A 357 -0.84 -2.64 18.73
N GLY A 358 -0.76 -2.21 17.45
CA GLY A 358 -1.89 -1.61 16.76
C GLY A 358 -2.46 -0.38 17.48
N LEU A 359 -1.58 0.41 18.15
CA LEU A 359 -1.98 1.51 19.02
C LEU A 359 -2.88 2.52 18.31
N ILE A 360 -2.52 2.86 17.08
CA ILE A 360 -3.30 3.80 16.25
C ILE A 360 -4.36 2.99 15.52
N LYS A 361 -5.58 3.05 16.05
CA LYS A 361 -6.76 2.43 15.45
C LYS A 361 -7.38 3.38 14.43
N LEU A 362 -7.96 2.81 13.40
CA LEU A 362 -8.68 3.53 12.35
C LEU A 362 -10.12 3.02 12.29
N ASP A 363 -11.01 3.88 11.80
CA ASP A 363 -12.36 3.44 11.45
C ASP A 363 -12.30 2.53 10.22
N ALA A 364 -12.60 1.26 10.42
CA ALA A 364 -12.54 0.25 9.38
C ALA A 364 -13.54 0.51 8.23
N GLN A 365 -14.63 1.22 8.50
CA GLN A 365 -15.64 1.55 7.47
C GLN A 365 -15.13 2.62 6.49
N THR A 366 -14.32 3.56 6.98
CA THR A 366 -13.77 4.68 6.18
C THR A 366 -12.44 4.32 5.52
N TYR A 367 -11.56 3.65 6.28
CA TYR A 367 -10.16 3.39 5.84
C TYR A 367 -9.92 1.96 5.37
N TYR A 368 -10.93 1.08 5.38
CA TYR A 368 -10.85 -0.34 4.99
C TYR A 368 -9.90 -1.19 5.85
N VAL A 369 -9.33 -0.63 6.90
CA VAL A 369 -8.43 -1.28 7.85
C VAL A 369 -8.73 -0.81 9.26
N SER A 370 -8.65 -1.71 10.24
CA SER A 370 -8.93 -1.40 11.66
C SER A 370 -7.77 -0.75 12.40
N THR A 371 -6.55 -0.88 11.88
CA THR A 371 -5.32 -0.29 12.44
C THR A 371 -4.44 0.21 11.31
N VAL A 372 -3.59 1.21 11.60
CA VAL A 372 -2.62 1.70 10.62
C VAL A 372 -1.66 0.57 10.23
N PRO A 373 -1.71 0.09 8.97
CA PRO A 373 -0.82 -0.97 8.51
C PRO A 373 0.60 -0.42 8.32
N VAL A 374 1.59 -1.21 8.71
CA VAL A 374 3.01 -0.85 8.60
C VAL A 374 3.75 -1.94 7.84
N GLU A 375 4.43 -1.55 6.77
CA GLU A 375 5.29 -2.43 6.00
C GLU A 375 6.73 -1.90 5.97
N PHE A 376 7.68 -2.74 6.41
CA PHE A 376 9.10 -2.41 6.39
C PHE A 376 9.70 -2.78 5.03
N ASN A 377 10.05 -1.77 4.24
CA ASN A 377 10.83 -1.97 3.04
C ASN A 377 12.25 -1.40 3.23
N TRP A 378 13.20 -2.29 3.53
CA TRP A 378 14.57 -1.92 3.83
C TRP A 378 15.27 -1.19 2.68
N LEU A 379 14.91 -1.51 1.44
CA LEU A 379 15.48 -0.83 0.26
C LEU A 379 15.11 0.66 0.25
N PHE A 380 13.85 0.99 0.49
CA PHE A 380 13.40 2.38 0.59
C PHE A 380 14.02 3.10 1.78
N ILE A 381 14.14 2.44 2.95
CA ILE A 381 14.76 3.04 4.14
C ILE A 381 16.22 3.40 3.84
N VAL A 382 17.00 2.51 3.24
CA VAL A 382 18.39 2.77 2.85
C VAL A 382 18.46 3.88 1.81
N ALA A 383 17.62 3.85 0.79
CA ALA A 383 17.55 4.89 -0.24
C ALA A 383 17.25 6.27 0.35
N LEU A 384 16.31 6.38 1.29
CA LEU A 384 16.00 7.62 2.00
C LEU A 384 17.19 8.14 2.81
N ASN A 385 17.93 7.27 3.49
CA ASN A 385 19.16 7.65 4.22
C ASN A 385 20.21 8.24 3.28
N ILE A 386 20.47 7.56 2.16
CA ILE A 386 21.45 8.02 1.16
C ILE A 386 20.98 9.33 0.53
N ALA A 387 19.73 9.43 0.13
CA ALA A 387 19.16 10.63 -0.48
C ALA A 387 19.23 11.83 0.49
N THR A 388 18.85 11.64 1.76
CA THR A 388 18.93 12.70 2.78
C THR A 388 20.36 13.17 2.99
N LEU A 389 21.32 12.25 3.10
CA LEU A 389 22.74 12.58 3.23
C LEU A 389 23.22 13.41 2.05
N LEU A 390 23.00 12.92 0.81
CA LEU A 390 23.46 13.59 -0.41
C LEU A 390 22.83 14.97 -0.61
N ILE A 391 21.53 15.08 -0.42
CA ILE A 391 20.80 16.35 -0.61
C ILE A 391 21.20 17.36 0.46
N CYS A 392 21.31 16.98 1.74
CA CYS A 392 21.76 17.86 2.80
C CYS A 392 23.22 18.35 2.54
N VAL A 393 24.12 17.46 2.16
CA VAL A 393 25.50 17.86 1.82
C VAL A 393 25.54 18.78 0.60
N PHE A 394 24.75 18.50 -0.44
CA PHE A 394 24.64 19.34 -1.62
C PHE A 394 24.14 20.74 -1.27
N MET A 395 23.10 20.87 -0.45
CA MET A 395 22.56 22.15 -0.02
C MET A 395 23.57 22.99 0.78
N LEU A 396 24.53 22.36 1.48
CA LEU A 396 25.56 23.04 2.24
C LEU A 396 26.71 23.58 1.39
N VAL A 397 26.83 23.19 0.13
CA VAL A 397 27.87 23.69 -0.78
C VAL A 397 27.76 25.20 -0.93
N ALA A 398 26.55 25.74 -1.17
CA ALA A 398 26.35 27.18 -1.36
C ALA A 398 26.73 28.02 -0.12
N PRO A 399 26.24 27.73 1.12
CA PRO A 399 26.66 28.46 2.32
C PRO A 399 28.14 28.37 2.62
N SER A 400 28.78 27.23 2.26
CA SER A 400 30.22 27.06 2.47
C SER A 400 31.09 28.10 1.71
N TYR A 401 30.56 28.74 0.65
CA TYR A 401 31.29 29.81 -0.06
C TYR A 401 31.48 31.08 0.78
N LEU A 402 30.66 31.33 1.82
CA LEU A 402 30.86 32.44 2.76
C LEU A 402 32.23 32.40 3.45
N ILE A 403 32.80 31.20 3.62
CA ILE A 403 34.17 31.03 4.17
C ILE A 403 35.22 31.79 3.34
N SER A 404 35.03 31.90 2.02
CA SER A 404 35.97 32.62 1.16
C SER A 404 36.00 34.14 1.40
N HIS A 405 34.89 34.72 1.90
CA HIS A 405 34.77 36.15 2.16
C HIS A 405 35.29 36.60 3.56
N ILE A 406 35.66 35.62 4.41
CA ILE A 406 36.23 35.94 5.73
C ILE A 406 37.70 36.40 5.54
N HIS A 407 37.97 37.70 5.89
CA HIS A 407 39.30 38.29 5.82
C HIS A 407 40.09 38.06 7.11
N PRO A 408 41.37 37.53 7.04
CA PRO A 408 42.19 37.25 8.22
C PRO A 408 42.38 38.46 9.15
N ALA A 409 42.64 39.63 8.54
CA ALA A 409 42.92 40.87 9.30
C ALA A 409 41.74 41.38 10.16
N LYS A 410 40.49 41.13 9.73
CA LYS A 410 39.31 41.54 10.49
C LYS A 410 38.92 40.52 11.56
N SER A 411 39.17 39.26 11.31
CA SER A 411 38.75 38.16 12.21
C SER A 411 39.65 37.96 13.43
N MET A 412 40.87 38.46 13.41
CA MET A 412 41.78 38.43 14.57
C MET A 412 41.68 39.67 15.50
N ARG A 413 40.88 40.66 15.14
CA ARG A 413 40.76 41.96 15.87
C ARG A 413 39.59 41.97 16.85
N TYR A 414 38.79 40.92 16.93
CA TYR A 414 37.65 40.79 17.86
C TYR A 414 37.98 39.71 18.92
N GLU A 415 38.81 40.09 19.88
CA GLU A 415 38.84 39.56 21.26
C GLU A 415 38.72 40.73 22.22
#